data_629ce4acba64f5adeb4d5796e9de1a6a
#
_entry.id   629ce4acba64f5adeb4d5796e9de1a6a
#
_cell.length_a   1.000
_cell.length_b   1.000
_cell.length_c   1.000
_cell.angle_alpha   90.00
_cell.angle_beta   90.00
_cell.angle_gamma   90.00
#
_symmetry.space_group_name_H-M   'P 1'
#
loop_
_entity.id
_entity.type
_entity.pdbx_description
1 polymer ?
#
loop_
_entity_poly.entity_id
_entity_poly.type
_entity_poly.pdbx_seq_one_letter_code
_entity_poly.pdbx_strand_id
1 'polypeptide(L)'
;MMKQAAKMQEQLTASLAEKTIQVSVGGEKVTVTANGLGDIVGIKIAKEVVDPEDVEMLEDLILSGVKQAIEKGKSMAQTEMGRLTSGLGLPPGML
;
A
#
# COMPACT_ATOMS: atom_id res chain seq x y z
N MET A 1 11.57 -22.19 19.77
CA MET A 1 12.13 -20.98 19.20
C MET A 1 11.66 -20.70 17.78
N MET A 2 11.71 -21.67 16.88
CA MET A 2 11.23 -21.47 15.50
C MET A 2 9.74 -21.13 15.42
N LYS A 3 8.94 -21.72 16.31
CA LYS A 3 7.49 -21.45 16.34
C LYS A 3 7.17 -20.00 16.73
N GLN A 4 7.96 -19.42 17.63
CA GLN A 4 7.73 -18.04 18.05
C GLN A 4 8.08 -17.04 16.94
N ALA A 5 9.18 -17.29 16.23
CA ALA A 5 9.57 -16.42 15.12
C ALA A 5 8.54 -16.48 13.99
N ALA A 6 8.01 -17.67 13.70
CA ALA A 6 6.97 -17.84 12.70
C ALA A 6 5.69 -17.10 13.08
N LYS A 7 5.29 -17.17 14.36
CA LYS A 7 4.11 -16.46 14.86
C LYS A 7 4.27 -14.95 14.77
N MET A 8 5.44 -14.44 15.13
CA MET A 8 5.72 -13.02 15.04
C MET A 8 5.65 -12.54 13.59
N GLN A 9 6.19 -13.32 12.69
CA GLN A 9 6.16 -13.02 11.27
C GLN A 9 4.73 -13.06 10.72
N GLU A 10 3.94 -14.04 11.14
CA GLU A 10 2.53 -14.12 10.77
C GLU A 10 1.74 -12.93 11.27
N GLN A 11 1.98 -12.52 12.52
CA GLN A 11 1.31 -11.37 13.11
C GLN A 11 1.67 -10.09 12.39
N LEU A 12 2.95 -9.93 12.03
CA LEU A 12 3.40 -8.77 11.29
C LEU A 12 2.77 -8.73 9.90
N THR A 13 2.78 -9.87 9.21
CA THR A 13 2.17 -9.99 7.90
C THR A 13 0.67 -9.69 7.95
N ALA A 14 -0.04 -10.24 8.93
CA ALA A 14 -1.46 -9.98 9.11
C ALA A 14 -1.73 -8.51 9.41
N SER A 15 -0.90 -7.90 10.25
CA SER A 15 -1.03 -6.49 10.59
C SER A 15 -0.83 -5.61 9.36
N LEU A 16 0.17 -5.91 8.53
CA LEU A 16 0.42 -5.16 7.30
C LEU A 16 -0.69 -5.36 6.27
N ALA A 17 -1.26 -6.58 6.20
CA ALA A 17 -2.36 -6.85 5.29
C ALA A 17 -3.63 -6.08 5.68
N GLU A 18 -3.84 -5.84 6.96
CA GLU A 18 -5.00 -5.09 7.46
C GLU A 18 -4.85 -3.59 7.28
N LYS A 19 -3.64 -3.09 7.23
CA LYS A 19 -3.38 -1.66 7.06
C LYS A 19 -3.50 -1.30 5.59
N THR A 20 -4.36 -0.35 5.29
CA THR A 20 -4.60 0.07 3.91
C THR A 20 -4.28 1.55 3.74
N ILE A 21 -3.92 1.89 2.53
CA ILE A 21 -3.67 3.27 2.14
C ILE A 21 -4.35 3.51 0.81
N GLN A 22 -4.95 4.69 0.66
CA GLN A 22 -5.66 5.07 -0.55
C GLN A 22 -4.89 6.16 -1.28
N VAL A 23 -4.87 6.04 -2.59
CA VAL A 23 -4.31 7.06 -3.49
C VAL A 23 -5.38 7.44 -4.48
N SER A 24 -5.63 8.74 -4.61
CA SER A 24 -6.56 9.25 -5.60
C SER A 24 -5.80 10.00 -6.68
N VAL A 25 -6.18 9.79 -7.91
CA VAL A 25 -5.60 10.48 -9.07
C VAL A 25 -6.71 11.05 -9.94
N GLY A 26 -6.35 12.00 -10.81
CA GLY A 26 -7.31 12.60 -11.71
C GLY A 26 -8.40 13.42 -11.01
N GLY A 27 -8.06 14.09 -9.91
CA GLY A 27 -9.04 14.86 -9.14
C GLY A 27 -10.04 13.98 -8.41
N GLU A 28 -9.53 12.92 -7.80
CA GLU A 28 -10.33 11.92 -7.05
C GLU A 28 -11.24 11.07 -7.92
N LYS A 29 -10.98 11.02 -9.22
CA LYS A 29 -11.81 10.23 -10.14
C LYS A 29 -11.45 8.76 -10.12
N VAL A 30 -10.19 8.43 -9.80
CA VAL A 30 -9.74 7.05 -9.62
C VAL A 30 -9.06 6.96 -8.27
N THR A 31 -9.54 6.05 -7.43
CA THR A 31 -8.96 5.79 -6.11
C THR A 31 -8.49 4.36 -6.06
N VAL A 32 -7.22 4.17 -5.71
CA VAL A 32 -6.60 2.85 -5.60
C VAL A 32 -6.24 2.61 -4.14
N THR A 33 -6.62 1.46 -3.62
CA THR A 33 -6.32 1.06 -2.25
C THR A 33 -5.30 -0.06 -2.25
N ALA A 34 -4.23 0.13 -1.49
CA ALA A 34 -3.20 -0.89 -1.30
C ALA A 34 -3.05 -1.19 0.18
N ASN A 35 -2.52 -2.37 0.49
CA ASN A 35 -2.19 -2.72 1.87
C ASN A 35 -0.70 -2.57 2.12
N GLY A 36 -0.28 -2.83 3.36
CA GLY A 36 1.13 -2.71 3.76
C GLY A 36 2.04 -3.76 3.14
N LEU A 37 1.47 -4.79 2.51
CA LEU A 37 2.25 -5.79 1.78
C LEU A 37 2.53 -5.36 0.34
N GLY A 38 1.96 -4.23 -0.09
CA GLY A 38 2.10 -3.75 -1.46
C GLY A 38 1.08 -4.36 -2.42
N ASP A 39 0.07 -5.04 -1.90
CA ASP A 39 -0.98 -5.62 -2.73
C ASP A 39 -2.08 -4.59 -2.98
N ILE A 40 -2.62 -4.60 -4.19
CA ILE A 40 -3.77 -3.78 -4.53
C ILE A 40 -5.02 -4.52 -4.10
N VAL A 41 -5.78 -3.93 -3.18
CA VAL A 41 -6.96 -4.58 -2.61
C VAL A 41 -8.26 -3.97 -3.12
N GLY A 42 -8.21 -2.83 -3.81
CA GLY A 42 -9.40 -2.24 -4.38
C GLY A 42 -9.09 -1.12 -5.34
N ILE A 43 -9.97 -0.91 -6.30
CA ILE A 43 -9.93 0.21 -7.23
C ILE A 43 -11.34 0.74 -7.36
N LYS A 44 -11.49 2.06 -7.18
CA LYS A 44 -12.78 2.72 -7.33
C LYS A 44 -12.66 3.76 -8.44
N ILE A 45 -13.57 3.70 -9.40
CA ILE A 45 -13.55 4.56 -10.58
C ILE A 45 -14.85 5.36 -10.61
N ALA A 46 -14.74 6.68 -10.71
CA ALA A 46 -15.91 7.53 -10.86
C ALA A 46 -16.50 7.35 -12.26
N LYS A 47 -17.82 7.32 -12.34
CA LYS A 47 -18.51 7.14 -13.63
C LYS A 47 -18.16 8.21 -14.65
N GLU A 48 -17.90 9.41 -14.17
CA GLU A 48 -17.57 10.57 -15.00
C GLU A 48 -16.33 10.37 -15.86
N VAL A 49 -15.38 9.55 -15.40
CA VAL A 49 -14.12 9.36 -16.09
C VAL A 49 -14.18 8.20 -17.07
N VAL A 50 -15.27 7.42 -17.05
CA VAL A 50 -15.44 6.28 -17.95
C VAL A 50 -16.01 6.77 -19.27
N ASP A 51 -15.12 7.01 -20.23
CA ASP A 51 -15.46 7.50 -21.56
C ASP A 51 -15.01 6.47 -22.59
N PRO A 52 -15.96 5.82 -23.30
CA PRO A 52 -15.60 4.83 -24.31
C PRO A 52 -14.76 5.40 -25.46
N GLU A 53 -14.78 6.72 -25.65
CA GLU A 53 -14.00 7.35 -26.71
C GLU A 53 -12.59 7.73 -26.25
N ASP A 54 -12.33 7.68 -24.94
CA ASP A 54 -11.02 8.03 -24.39
C ASP A 54 -10.59 7.00 -23.33
N VAL A 55 -10.45 5.77 -23.75
CA VAL A 55 -10.05 4.66 -22.88
C VAL A 55 -8.60 4.82 -22.41
N GLU A 56 -7.75 5.42 -23.24
CA GLU A 56 -6.33 5.64 -22.89
C GLU A 56 -6.18 6.51 -21.66
N MET A 57 -7.00 7.54 -21.51
CA MET A 57 -6.96 8.40 -20.34
C MET A 57 -7.25 7.58 -19.07
N LEU A 58 -8.25 6.71 -19.12
CA LEU A 58 -8.61 5.86 -18.00
C LEU A 58 -7.48 4.89 -17.67
N GLU A 59 -6.88 4.28 -18.70
CA GLU A 59 -5.76 3.36 -18.51
C GLU A 59 -4.59 4.07 -17.82
N ASP A 60 -4.26 5.27 -18.25
CA ASP A 60 -3.18 6.06 -17.66
C ASP A 60 -3.46 6.44 -16.21
N LEU A 61 -4.69 6.81 -15.90
CA LEU A 61 -5.09 7.13 -14.53
C LEU A 61 -4.97 5.91 -13.61
N ILE A 62 -5.44 4.76 -14.08
CA ILE A 62 -5.35 3.52 -13.31
C ILE A 62 -3.89 3.15 -13.08
N LEU A 63 -3.08 3.21 -14.11
CA LEU A 63 -1.65 2.88 -14.00
C LEU A 63 -0.95 3.80 -13.01
N SER A 64 -1.19 5.10 -13.10
CA SER A 64 -0.62 6.07 -12.18
C SER A 64 -1.05 5.80 -10.74
N GLY A 65 -2.33 5.55 -10.53
CA GLY A 65 -2.87 5.27 -9.20
C GLY A 65 -2.30 4.00 -8.60
N VAL A 66 -2.19 2.95 -9.41
CA VAL A 66 -1.64 1.66 -8.95
C VAL A 66 -0.17 1.82 -8.56
N LYS A 67 0.63 2.48 -9.38
CA LYS A 67 2.04 2.71 -9.07
C LYS A 67 2.23 3.48 -7.77
N GLN A 68 1.47 4.55 -7.60
CA GLN A 68 1.55 5.37 -6.39
C GLN A 68 1.09 4.60 -5.16
N ALA A 69 0.03 3.81 -5.30
CA ALA A 69 -0.50 3.02 -4.19
C ALA A 69 0.51 1.96 -3.74
N ILE A 70 1.16 1.28 -4.67
CA ILE A 70 2.19 0.28 -4.35
C ILE A 70 3.36 0.95 -3.62
N GLU A 71 3.83 2.08 -4.12
CA GLU A 71 4.93 2.81 -3.48
C GLU A 71 4.57 3.26 -2.06
N LYS A 72 3.37 3.78 -1.87
CA LYS A 72 2.92 4.21 -0.56
C LYS A 72 2.71 3.03 0.38
N GLY A 73 2.22 1.90 -0.14
CA GLY A 73 2.09 0.69 0.66
C GLY A 73 3.44 0.20 1.16
N LYS A 74 4.44 0.19 0.29
CA LYS A 74 5.80 -0.19 0.66
C LYS A 74 6.40 0.78 1.67
N SER A 75 6.16 2.07 1.48
CA SER A 75 6.65 3.10 2.40
C SER A 75 6.00 2.94 3.78
N MET A 76 4.72 2.63 3.82
CA MET A 76 4.02 2.36 5.07
C MET A 76 4.63 1.14 5.78
N ALA A 77 4.94 0.08 5.04
CA ALA A 77 5.57 -1.11 5.59
C ALA A 77 6.93 -0.79 6.18
N GLN A 78 7.73 0.02 5.50
CA GLN A 78 9.04 0.45 6.00
C GLN A 78 8.90 1.27 7.29
N THR A 79 7.91 2.13 7.37
CA THR A 79 7.64 2.92 8.57
C THR A 79 7.28 2.01 9.75
N GLU A 80 6.44 1.01 9.51
CA GLU A 80 6.07 0.06 10.56
C GLU A 80 7.26 -0.77 11.03
N MET A 81 8.11 -1.19 10.11
CA MET A 81 9.33 -1.91 10.45
C MET A 81 10.28 -1.03 11.26
N GLY A 82 10.39 0.24 10.90
CA GLY A 82 11.18 1.21 11.65
C GLY A 82 10.70 1.41 13.08
N ARG A 83 9.39 1.43 13.28
CA ARG A 83 8.79 1.53 14.61
C ARG A 83 9.12 0.33 15.47
N LEU A 84 9.04 -0.86 14.88
CA LEU A 84 9.39 -2.10 15.59
C LEU A 84 10.85 -2.07 16.03
N THR A 85 11.74 -1.63 15.15
CA THR A 85 13.16 -1.52 15.46
C THR A 85 13.42 -0.51 16.58
N SER A 86 12.74 0.63 16.54
CA SER A 86 12.83 1.64 17.58
C SER A 86 12.34 1.11 18.93
N GLY A 87 11.26 0.30 18.89
CA GLY A 87 10.72 -0.31 20.09
C GLY A 87 11.66 -1.34 20.73
N LEU A 88 12.59 -1.88 19.95
CA LEU A 88 13.61 -2.79 20.46
C LEU A 88 14.84 -2.08 21.02
N GLY A 89 14.84 -0.75 20.98
CA GLY A 89 15.93 0.04 21.54
C GLY A 89 17.17 0.13 20.69
N LEU A 90 17.11 -0.31 19.44
CA LEU A 90 18.23 -0.23 18.53
C LEU A 90 18.27 1.15 17.85
N PRO A 91 19.46 1.78 17.77
CA PRO A 91 19.57 3.05 17.06
C PRO A 91 19.28 2.87 15.57
N PRO A 92 18.58 3.81 14.94
CA PRO A 92 18.24 3.68 13.53
C PRO A 92 19.44 3.53 12.60
N GLY A 93 20.59 4.07 12.99
CA GLY A 93 21.80 4.00 12.19
C GLY A 93 22.52 2.65 12.21
N MET A 94 22.09 1.72 13.03
CA MET A 94 22.72 0.41 13.16
C MET A 94 22.04 -0.69 12.34
N LEU A 95 21.10 -0.31 11.49
CA LEU A 95 20.34 -1.28 10.69
C LEU A 95 20.74 -1.25 9.20
#